data_27cd1a0f89ee7e30841bd84b9160e413
#
_entry.id   27cd1a0f89ee7e30841bd84b9160e413
#
_cell.length_a   1.000
_cell.length_b   1.000
_cell.length_c   1.000
_cell.angle_alpha   90.00
_cell.angle_beta   90.00
_cell.angle_gamma   90.00
#
_symmetry.space_group_name_H-M   'P 1'
#
loop_
_entity.id
_entity.type
_entity.pdbx_description
1 polymer ?
#
loop_
_entity_poly.entity_id
_entity_poly.type
_entity_poly.pdbx_seq_one_letter_code
_entity_poly.pdbx_strand_id
1 'polypeptide(L)'
;MATIDVKKTGLTDDQADIIRQTLPVVGANIGDITPNFYRRMFTAHPELLADTFNRGNQKQGAQQKALAASVATFAATLVDPEAPAPEELLARIGHKHLATGIVEEQYPIVHKHLFDAIEEVLTPEVFQGAVRDAWDAVYLEMQRVLVDFEKQLYDESGVAPGDVFRAAEVVSREDLSDDIVVFGVRGKAEELPGFTPGQYISVRQTMADGARQLRQYSLVGVPGDGVLKFAVRRVRADEVAHLPAGEVSNKLCDDVHVGDDIEI
;
A
#
# COMPACT_ATOMS: atom_id res chain seq x y z
N MET A 1 20.01 -2.03 8.90
CA MET A 1 19.10 -2.68 7.94
C MET A 1 17.86 -3.11 8.69
N ALA A 2 16.71 -2.49 8.41
CA ALA A 2 15.48 -2.77 9.12
C ALA A 2 15.14 -4.27 9.07
N THR A 3 14.74 -4.83 10.19
CA THR A 3 14.40 -6.25 10.32
C THR A 3 13.03 -6.39 10.93
N ILE A 4 12.26 -7.32 10.39
CA ILE A 4 10.98 -7.71 10.97
C ILE A 4 11.23 -8.76 12.05
N ASP A 5 10.72 -8.51 13.26
CA ASP A 5 10.73 -9.47 14.37
C ASP A 5 9.28 -9.93 14.62
N VAL A 6 8.92 -11.04 14.04
CA VAL A 6 7.68 -11.75 14.36
C VAL A 6 7.99 -12.72 15.49
N LYS A 7 8.04 -12.22 16.71
CA LYS A 7 8.10 -13.10 17.89
C LYS A 7 6.87 -13.99 17.90
N LYS A 8 7.07 -15.28 18.15
CA LYS A 8 5.99 -16.27 18.26
C LYS A 8 4.83 -15.72 19.10
N THR A 9 3.75 -15.46 18.41
CA THR A 9 2.37 -15.22 18.81
C THR A 9 2.12 -14.41 20.08
N GLY A 10 1.63 -13.19 19.93
CA GLY A 10 0.96 -12.46 21.01
C GLY A 10 -0.43 -13.05 21.38
N LEU A 11 -0.80 -14.19 20.79
CA LEU A 11 -2.07 -14.87 21.08
C LEU A 11 -1.91 -15.82 22.26
N THR A 12 -2.95 -15.89 23.09
CA THR A 12 -3.11 -16.98 24.06
C THR A 12 -3.51 -18.29 23.35
N ASP A 13 -3.35 -19.44 24.00
CA ASP A 13 -3.77 -20.74 23.43
C ASP A 13 -5.24 -20.74 23.06
N ASP A 14 -6.11 -20.18 23.92
CA ASP A 14 -7.56 -20.06 23.65
C ASP A 14 -7.84 -19.18 22.42
N GLN A 15 -7.15 -18.07 22.28
CA GLN A 15 -7.28 -17.19 21.10
C GLN A 15 -6.80 -17.90 19.83
N ALA A 16 -5.68 -18.63 19.89
CA ALA A 16 -5.18 -19.38 18.75
C ALA A 16 -6.16 -20.48 18.31
N ASP A 17 -6.81 -21.17 19.27
CA ASP A 17 -7.83 -22.17 18.97
C ASP A 17 -9.09 -21.55 18.32
N ILE A 18 -9.53 -20.39 18.81
CA ILE A 18 -10.63 -19.64 18.19
C ILE A 18 -10.27 -19.23 16.77
N ILE A 19 -9.06 -18.72 16.53
CA ILE A 19 -8.63 -18.36 15.18
C ILE A 19 -8.60 -19.58 14.25
N ARG A 20 -8.06 -20.73 14.68
CA ARG A 20 -8.09 -21.98 13.87
C ARG A 20 -9.50 -22.39 13.46
N GLN A 21 -10.48 -22.23 14.36
CA GLN A 21 -11.87 -22.57 14.09
C GLN A 21 -12.58 -21.58 13.18
N THR A 22 -12.26 -20.28 13.30
CA THR A 22 -12.98 -19.21 12.61
C THR A 22 -12.31 -18.72 11.33
N LEU A 23 -11.01 -18.98 11.14
CA LEU A 23 -10.27 -18.61 9.93
C LEU A 23 -10.91 -19.13 8.63
N PRO A 24 -11.41 -20.38 8.55
CA PRO A 24 -12.11 -20.84 7.36
C PRO A 24 -13.40 -20.06 7.07
N VAL A 25 -14.13 -19.67 8.12
CA VAL A 25 -15.38 -18.90 7.97
C VAL A 25 -15.09 -17.48 7.49
N VAL A 26 -14.14 -16.80 8.11
CA VAL A 26 -13.70 -15.46 7.67
C VAL A 26 -13.16 -15.53 6.24
N GLY A 27 -12.32 -16.50 5.92
CA GLY A 27 -11.76 -16.71 4.60
C GLY A 27 -12.82 -16.94 3.51
N ALA A 28 -13.85 -17.74 3.80
CA ALA A 28 -14.95 -17.99 2.87
C ALA A 28 -15.78 -16.73 2.55
N ASN A 29 -15.84 -15.77 3.48
CA ASN A 29 -16.61 -14.53 3.35
C ASN A 29 -15.74 -13.31 2.99
N ILE A 30 -14.45 -13.49 2.77
CA ILE A 30 -13.51 -12.39 2.55
C ILE A 30 -13.88 -11.55 1.31
N GLY A 31 -14.48 -12.18 0.31
CA GLY A 31 -14.96 -11.53 -0.92
C GLY A 31 -16.07 -10.50 -0.70
N ASP A 32 -16.86 -10.64 0.37
CA ASP A 32 -17.91 -9.71 0.78
C ASP A 32 -17.41 -8.73 1.85
N ILE A 33 -16.55 -9.19 2.76
CA ILE A 33 -15.96 -8.37 3.83
C ILE A 33 -15.15 -7.21 3.23
N THR A 34 -14.26 -7.49 2.28
CA THR A 34 -13.33 -6.47 1.80
C THR A 34 -13.96 -5.35 0.99
N PRO A 35 -14.91 -5.56 0.07
CA PRO A 35 -15.63 -4.46 -0.56
C PRO A 35 -16.44 -3.61 0.44
N ASN A 36 -17.06 -4.26 1.44
CA ASN A 36 -17.80 -3.57 2.49
C ASN A 36 -16.86 -2.69 3.34
N PHE A 37 -15.70 -3.22 3.75
CA PHE A 37 -14.67 -2.48 4.46
C PHE A 37 -14.26 -1.20 3.70
N TYR A 38 -13.85 -1.32 2.42
CA TYR A 38 -13.42 -0.16 1.64
C TYR A 38 -14.55 0.85 1.43
N ARG A 39 -15.77 0.39 1.17
CA ARG A 39 -16.92 1.27 1.05
C ARG A 39 -17.16 2.09 2.33
N ARG A 40 -17.11 1.45 3.50
CA ARG A 40 -17.26 2.10 4.81
C ARG A 40 -16.14 3.12 5.05
N MET A 41 -14.90 2.68 4.87
CA MET A 41 -13.72 3.51 5.12
C MET A 41 -13.72 4.75 4.22
N PHE A 42 -13.94 4.62 2.92
CA PHE A 42 -13.93 5.77 2.01
C PHE A 42 -15.18 6.65 2.12
N THR A 43 -16.29 6.15 2.66
CA THR A 43 -17.44 6.98 2.98
C THR A 43 -17.15 7.86 4.19
N ALA A 44 -16.47 7.33 5.20
CA ALA A 44 -16.10 8.06 6.41
C ALA A 44 -14.84 8.94 6.20
N HIS A 45 -13.91 8.50 5.35
CA HIS A 45 -12.61 9.11 5.10
C HIS A 45 -12.33 9.24 3.59
N PRO A 46 -13.07 10.13 2.87
CA PRO A 46 -12.90 10.31 1.43
C PRO A 46 -11.51 10.82 1.04
N GLU A 47 -10.81 11.52 1.93
CA GLU A 47 -9.43 11.97 1.77
C GLU A 47 -8.45 10.82 1.54
N LEU A 48 -8.69 9.65 2.12
CA LEU A 48 -7.83 8.48 1.91
C LEU A 48 -7.88 8.00 0.45
N LEU A 49 -9.06 8.00 -0.16
CA LEU A 49 -9.20 7.64 -1.58
C LEU A 49 -8.63 8.73 -2.48
N ALA A 50 -8.74 9.99 -2.08
CA ALA A 50 -8.19 11.11 -2.84
C ALA A 50 -6.66 11.11 -2.87
N ASP A 51 -6.00 10.84 -1.72
CA ASP A 51 -4.58 11.15 -1.54
C ASP A 51 -3.69 9.91 -1.30
N THR A 52 -4.23 8.82 -0.74
CA THR A 52 -3.41 7.68 -0.32
C THR A 52 -3.62 6.46 -1.18
N PHE A 53 -4.88 6.15 -1.50
CA PHE A 53 -5.23 4.92 -2.21
C PHE A 53 -5.30 5.12 -3.72
N ASN A 54 -4.87 4.09 -4.46
CA ASN A 54 -4.98 4.07 -5.91
C ASN A 54 -6.43 3.84 -6.36
N ARG A 55 -7.07 4.89 -6.89
CA ARG A 55 -8.46 4.85 -7.35
C ARG A 55 -8.71 3.80 -8.44
N GLY A 56 -7.73 3.57 -9.33
CA GLY A 56 -7.82 2.55 -10.36
C GLY A 56 -7.85 1.13 -9.79
N ASN A 57 -6.98 0.83 -8.83
CA ASN A 57 -6.94 -0.47 -8.16
C ASN A 57 -8.21 -0.72 -7.34
N GLN A 58 -8.80 0.34 -6.76
CA GLN A 58 -10.08 0.23 -6.06
C GLN A 58 -11.22 -0.15 -7.02
N LYS A 59 -11.31 0.49 -8.18
CA LYS A 59 -12.34 0.19 -9.21
C LYS A 59 -12.22 -1.24 -9.75
N GLN A 60 -10.99 -1.79 -9.81
CA GLN A 60 -10.72 -3.13 -10.33
C GLN A 60 -10.74 -4.23 -9.25
N GLY A 61 -10.91 -3.89 -7.97
CA GLY A 61 -10.91 -4.85 -6.87
C GLY A 61 -9.53 -5.45 -6.52
N ALA A 62 -8.46 -4.97 -7.13
CA ALA A 62 -7.12 -5.51 -6.90
C ALA A 62 -6.63 -5.29 -5.46
N GLN A 63 -6.95 -4.14 -4.89
CA GLN A 63 -6.54 -3.80 -3.52
C GLN A 63 -7.36 -4.55 -2.47
N GLN A 64 -8.65 -4.80 -2.75
CA GLN A 64 -9.49 -5.63 -1.89
C GLN A 64 -8.92 -7.03 -1.74
N LYS A 65 -8.53 -7.66 -2.86
CA LYS A 65 -7.90 -8.99 -2.86
C LYS A 65 -6.57 -9.01 -2.10
N ALA A 66 -5.75 -7.96 -2.23
CA ALA A 66 -4.46 -7.87 -1.56
C ALA A 66 -4.59 -7.78 -0.03
N LEU A 67 -5.49 -6.93 0.49
CA LEU A 67 -5.74 -6.82 1.93
C LEU A 67 -6.27 -8.14 2.49
N ALA A 68 -7.25 -8.74 1.82
CA ALA A 68 -7.83 -10.01 2.21
C ALA A 68 -6.77 -11.10 2.36
N ALA A 69 -5.91 -11.24 1.35
CA ALA A 69 -4.82 -12.21 1.37
C ALA A 69 -3.82 -11.92 2.50
N SER A 70 -3.49 -10.66 2.76
CA SER A 70 -2.52 -10.29 3.80
C SER A 70 -3.00 -10.65 5.19
N VAL A 71 -4.25 -10.29 5.54
CA VAL A 71 -4.82 -10.58 6.86
C VAL A 71 -4.99 -12.08 7.08
N ALA A 72 -5.51 -12.81 6.08
CA ALA A 72 -5.71 -14.25 6.18
C ALA A 72 -4.37 -15.01 6.30
N THR A 73 -3.36 -14.60 5.51
CA THR A 73 -2.03 -15.21 5.57
C THR A 73 -1.39 -14.94 6.93
N PHE A 74 -1.46 -13.71 7.43
CA PHE A 74 -0.90 -13.40 8.75
C PHE A 74 -1.59 -14.19 9.86
N ALA A 75 -2.93 -14.25 9.87
CA ALA A 75 -3.67 -15.04 10.84
C ALA A 75 -3.27 -16.52 10.79
N ALA A 76 -3.09 -17.09 9.59
CA ALA A 76 -2.64 -18.47 9.43
C ALA A 76 -1.24 -18.68 10.02
N THR A 77 -0.30 -17.77 9.81
CA THR A 77 1.08 -17.92 10.36
C THR A 77 1.12 -17.86 11.88
N LEU A 78 0.15 -17.22 12.53
CA LEU A 78 0.07 -17.18 13.98
C LEU A 78 -0.41 -18.53 14.61
N VAL A 79 -1.14 -19.34 13.85
CA VAL A 79 -1.81 -20.54 14.37
C VAL A 79 -1.38 -21.85 13.73
N ASP A 80 -0.66 -21.81 12.62
CA ASP A 80 -0.14 -22.99 11.91
C ASP A 80 1.40 -22.94 11.90
N PRO A 81 2.08 -23.85 12.63
CA PRO A 81 3.54 -23.93 12.65
C PRO A 81 4.19 -24.23 11.31
N GLU A 82 3.44 -24.84 10.36
CA GLU A 82 3.93 -25.17 9.02
C GLU A 82 3.65 -24.04 8.00
N ALA A 83 2.94 -23.00 8.40
CA ALA A 83 2.71 -21.85 7.51
C ALA A 83 4.03 -21.13 7.19
N PRO A 84 4.18 -20.59 5.96
CA PRO A 84 5.34 -19.79 5.61
C PRO A 84 5.50 -18.58 6.56
N ALA A 85 6.73 -18.29 6.92
CA ALA A 85 7.04 -17.13 7.75
C ALA A 85 6.52 -15.83 7.10
N PRO A 86 5.85 -14.95 7.84
CA PRO A 86 5.18 -13.77 7.28
C PRO A 86 6.15 -12.62 6.98
N GLU A 87 7.43 -12.73 7.33
CA GLU A 87 8.40 -11.64 7.28
C GLU A 87 8.54 -11.04 5.87
N GLU A 88 8.61 -11.89 4.84
CA GLU A 88 8.73 -11.39 3.46
C GLU A 88 7.46 -10.64 3.02
N LEU A 89 6.28 -11.15 3.38
CA LEU A 89 5.00 -10.49 3.09
C LEU A 89 4.91 -9.14 3.81
N LEU A 90 5.21 -9.12 5.10
CA LEU A 90 5.15 -7.92 5.94
C LEU A 90 6.21 -6.90 5.52
N ALA A 91 7.43 -7.34 5.16
CA ALA A 91 8.47 -6.46 4.63
C ALA A 91 7.99 -5.72 3.37
N ARG A 92 7.35 -6.43 2.44
CA ARG A 92 6.79 -5.80 1.23
C ARG A 92 5.69 -4.78 1.56
N ILE A 93 4.86 -5.08 2.55
CA ILE A 93 3.82 -4.16 3.02
C ILE A 93 4.45 -2.92 3.65
N GLY A 94 5.38 -3.07 4.59
CA GLY A 94 6.04 -1.95 5.27
C GLY A 94 6.79 -1.04 4.31
N HIS A 95 7.56 -1.59 3.37
CA HIS A 95 8.20 -0.78 2.31
C HIS A 95 7.17 -0.04 1.45
N LYS A 96 6.01 -0.65 1.17
CA LYS A 96 4.92 0.00 0.44
C LYS A 96 4.32 1.13 1.26
N HIS A 97 4.11 0.93 2.56
CA HIS A 97 3.60 1.93 3.47
C HIS A 97 4.54 3.13 3.57
N LEU A 98 5.85 2.90 3.77
CA LEU A 98 6.85 3.97 3.72
C LEU A 98 6.76 4.75 2.41
N ALA A 99 6.79 4.06 1.26
CA ALA A 99 6.77 4.68 -0.07
C ALA A 99 5.48 5.46 -0.39
N THR A 100 4.46 5.35 0.45
CA THR A 100 3.17 6.05 0.33
C THR A 100 2.90 7.00 1.48
N GLY A 101 3.81 7.08 2.47
CA GLY A 101 3.68 7.97 3.62
C GLY A 101 2.65 7.52 4.64
N ILE A 102 2.41 6.22 4.77
CA ILE A 102 1.53 5.67 5.82
C ILE A 102 2.16 5.88 7.19
N VAL A 103 1.33 6.25 8.16
CA VAL A 103 1.72 6.49 9.56
C VAL A 103 0.86 5.69 10.53
N GLU A 104 1.37 5.50 11.74
CA GLU A 104 0.72 4.70 12.79
C GLU A 104 -0.73 5.12 13.07
N GLU A 105 -1.03 6.41 13.01
CA GLU A 105 -2.35 6.97 13.29
C GLU A 105 -3.44 6.53 12.32
N GLN A 106 -3.07 5.96 11.16
CA GLN A 106 -4.02 5.45 10.17
C GLN A 106 -4.48 4.02 10.45
N TYR A 107 -3.74 3.25 11.25
CA TYR A 107 -4.11 1.86 11.58
C TYR A 107 -5.45 1.73 12.32
N PRO A 108 -5.78 2.58 13.32
CA PRO A 108 -7.09 2.55 13.96
C PRO A 108 -8.27 2.77 13.00
N ILE A 109 -8.08 3.56 11.94
CA ILE A 109 -9.11 3.75 10.91
C ILE A 109 -9.38 2.43 10.18
N VAL A 110 -8.31 1.76 9.74
CA VAL A 110 -8.42 0.46 9.06
C VAL A 110 -9.04 -0.57 10.00
N HIS A 111 -8.57 -0.68 11.25
CA HIS A 111 -9.10 -1.56 12.27
C HIS A 111 -10.61 -1.43 12.43
N LYS A 112 -11.06 -0.21 12.74
CA LYS A 112 -12.48 0.06 12.96
C LYS A 112 -13.35 -0.39 11.79
N HIS A 113 -13.03 0.05 10.58
CA HIS A 113 -13.88 -0.23 9.42
C HIS A 113 -13.80 -1.68 8.95
N LEU A 114 -12.66 -2.36 9.16
CA LEU A 114 -12.52 -3.79 8.87
C LEU A 114 -13.38 -4.63 9.82
N PHE A 115 -13.34 -4.33 11.12
CA PHE A 115 -14.12 -5.06 12.12
C PHE A 115 -15.63 -4.80 11.96
N ASP A 116 -16.03 -3.57 11.68
CA ASP A 116 -17.43 -3.25 11.36
C ASP A 116 -17.91 -4.01 10.10
N ALA A 117 -17.03 -4.22 9.11
CA ALA A 117 -17.37 -4.98 7.91
C ALA A 117 -17.45 -6.50 8.16
N ILE A 118 -16.55 -7.04 8.99
CA ILE A 118 -16.61 -8.46 9.39
C ILE A 118 -17.91 -8.72 10.16
N GLU A 119 -18.26 -7.88 11.13
CA GLU A 119 -19.47 -8.00 11.93
C GLU A 119 -20.75 -7.93 11.07
N GLU A 120 -20.80 -7.01 10.09
CA GLU A 120 -21.94 -6.90 9.16
C GLU A 120 -22.11 -8.15 8.30
N VAL A 121 -21.01 -8.75 7.82
CA VAL A 121 -21.06 -9.90 6.91
C VAL A 121 -21.29 -11.22 7.66
N LEU A 122 -20.62 -11.42 8.79
CA LEU A 122 -20.71 -12.67 9.56
C LEU A 122 -21.85 -12.66 10.61
N THR A 123 -22.53 -11.55 10.77
CA THR A 123 -23.51 -11.23 11.80
C THR A 123 -22.95 -11.15 13.23
N PRO A 124 -23.57 -10.36 14.12
CA PRO A 124 -23.12 -10.22 15.51
C PRO A 124 -23.11 -11.55 16.29
N GLU A 125 -23.99 -12.50 15.94
CA GLU A 125 -24.05 -13.82 16.62
C GLU A 125 -22.76 -14.65 16.40
N VAL A 126 -22.09 -14.45 15.27
CA VAL A 126 -20.85 -15.16 14.92
C VAL A 126 -19.62 -14.37 15.35
N PHE A 127 -19.63 -13.05 15.14
CA PHE A 127 -18.45 -12.20 15.35
C PHE A 127 -18.63 -11.28 16.57
N GLN A 128 -18.67 -11.90 17.77
CA GLN A 128 -18.77 -11.19 19.05
C GLN A 128 -17.96 -11.90 20.16
N GLY A 129 -17.81 -11.22 21.31
CA GLY A 129 -17.15 -11.79 22.49
C GLY A 129 -15.78 -12.34 22.16
N ALA A 130 -15.50 -13.56 22.61
CA ALA A 130 -14.18 -14.20 22.46
C ALA A 130 -13.71 -14.31 20.99
N VAL A 131 -14.61 -14.46 20.02
CA VAL A 131 -14.24 -14.49 18.59
C VAL A 131 -13.72 -13.13 18.14
N ARG A 132 -14.46 -12.06 18.45
CA ARG A 132 -14.03 -10.70 18.15
C ARG A 132 -12.70 -10.37 18.84
N ASP A 133 -12.56 -10.71 20.12
CA ASP A 133 -11.36 -10.46 20.92
C ASP A 133 -10.13 -11.20 20.36
N ALA A 134 -10.31 -12.43 19.86
CA ALA A 134 -9.23 -13.19 19.24
C ALA A 134 -8.77 -12.56 17.91
N TRP A 135 -9.70 -12.12 17.05
CA TRP A 135 -9.37 -11.43 15.81
C TRP A 135 -8.78 -10.03 16.06
N ASP A 136 -9.23 -9.35 17.11
CA ASP A 136 -8.64 -8.09 17.57
C ASP A 136 -7.17 -8.29 17.94
N ALA A 137 -6.85 -9.33 18.69
CA ALA A 137 -5.46 -9.68 19.02
C ALA A 137 -4.60 -9.97 17.78
N VAL A 138 -5.14 -10.66 16.76
CA VAL A 138 -4.45 -10.90 15.47
C VAL A 138 -4.15 -9.56 14.78
N TYR A 139 -5.13 -8.66 14.70
CA TYR A 139 -4.95 -7.37 14.05
C TYR A 139 -3.90 -6.51 14.77
N LEU A 140 -4.01 -6.40 16.09
CA LEU A 140 -3.08 -5.61 16.91
C LEU A 140 -1.65 -6.14 16.83
N GLU A 141 -1.47 -7.47 16.74
CA GLU A 141 -0.13 -8.06 16.57
C GLU A 141 0.43 -7.74 15.17
N MET A 142 -0.38 -7.82 14.11
CA MET A 142 0.02 -7.43 12.75
C MET A 142 0.38 -5.94 12.71
N GLN A 143 -0.43 -5.08 13.32
CA GLN A 143 -0.17 -3.65 13.44
C GLN A 143 1.15 -3.40 14.16
N ARG A 144 1.38 -4.02 15.31
CA ARG A 144 2.62 -3.86 16.10
C ARG A 144 3.84 -4.18 15.26
N VAL A 145 3.84 -5.34 14.58
CA VAL A 145 4.98 -5.78 13.76
C VAL A 145 5.24 -4.82 12.60
N LEU A 146 4.18 -4.36 11.92
CA LEU A 146 4.31 -3.42 10.81
C LEU A 146 4.79 -2.05 11.28
N VAL A 147 4.20 -1.50 12.34
CA VAL A 147 4.58 -0.18 12.90
C VAL A 147 6.03 -0.20 13.39
N ASP A 148 6.47 -1.26 14.09
CA ASP A 148 7.86 -1.39 14.54
C ASP A 148 8.84 -1.44 13.36
N PHE A 149 8.48 -2.13 12.29
CA PHE A 149 9.28 -2.20 11.07
C PHE A 149 9.29 -0.87 10.31
N GLU A 150 8.14 -0.24 10.16
CA GLU A 150 8.00 1.06 9.49
C GLU A 150 8.79 2.17 10.22
N LYS A 151 8.78 2.19 11.56
CA LYS A 151 9.63 3.10 12.34
C LYS A 151 11.12 2.91 12.01
N GLN A 152 11.59 1.67 11.91
CA GLN A 152 12.97 1.39 11.50
C GLN A 152 13.26 1.91 10.08
N LEU A 153 12.31 1.72 9.14
CA LEU A 153 12.46 2.19 7.77
C LEU A 153 12.50 3.72 7.69
N TYR A 154 11.66 4.43 8.45
CA TYR A 154 11.69 5.89 8.55
C TYR A 154 13.03 6.39 9.12
N ASP A 155 13.52 5.78 10.19
CA ASP A 155 14.80 6.11 10.82
C ASP A 155 15.97 5.88 9.84
N GLU A 156 16.01 4.74 9.15
CA GLU A 156 17.04 4.43 8.15
C GLU A 156 17.01 5.37 6.94
N SER A 157 15.82 5.82 6.55
CA SER A 157 15.64 6.74 5.43
C SER A 157 15.95 8.19 5.81
N GLY A 158 16.03 8.51 7.10
CA GLY A 158 16.26 9.87 7.60
C GLY A 158 15.11 10.84 7.31
N VAL A 159 13.89 10.33 7.11
CA VAL A 159 12.69 11.14 6.86
C VAL A 159 11.71 11.04 8.03
N ALA A 160 10.98 12.12 8.28
CA ALA A 160 9.94 12.10 9.30
C ALA A 160 8.74 11.25 8.84
N PRO A 161 8.04 10.55 9.76
CA PRO A 161 6.84 9.79 9.42
C PRO A 161 5.83 10.64 8.63
N GLY A 162 5.39 10.13 7.48
CA GLY A 162 4.45 10.81 6.58
C GLY A 162 5.06 11.86 5.66
N ASP A 163 6.25 12.38 5.94
CA ASP A 163 6.94 13.39 5.13
C ASP A 163 7.91 12.74 4.13
N VAL A 164 7.39 11.93 3.23
CA VAL A 164 8.20 11.13 2.30
C VAL A 164 8.34 11.74 0.91
N PHE A 165 7.51 12.73 0.56
CA PHE A 165 7.52 13.31 -0.78
C PHE A 165 8.47 14.50 -0.87
N ARG A 166 9.21 14.57 -1.96
CA ARG A 166 10.16 15.64 -2.28
C ARG A 166 9.82 16.26 -3.62
N ALA A 167 10.02 17.58 -3.71
CA ALA A 167 9.91 18.29 -4.99
C ALA A 167 11.12 17.97 -5.86
N ALA A 168 10.88 17.59 -7.09
CA ALA A 168 11.91 17.33 -8.08
C ALA A 168 11.57 18.02 -9.40
N GLU A 169 12.60 18.46 -10.11
CA GLU A 169 12.50 19.01 -11.45
C GLU A 169 12.73 17.91 -12.50
N VAL A 170 11.90 17.88 -13.52
CA VAL A 170 12.10 17.03 -14.69
C VAL A 170 13.23 17.62 -15.54
N VAL A 171 14.39 16.97 -15.54
CA VAL A 171 15.59 17.42 -16.27
C VAL A 171 15.77 16.73 -17.61
N SER A 172 15.10 15.59 -17.83
CA SER A 172 15.06 14.93 -19.14
C SER A 172 13.76 14.19 -19.36
N ARG A 173 13.36 14.10 -20.62
CA ARG A 173 12.24 13.30 -21.10
C ARG A 173 12.63 12.65 -22.42
N GLU A 174 12.42 11.36 -22.55
CA GLU A 174 12.67 10.57 -23.76
C GLU A 174 11.46 9.70 -24.07
N ASP A 175 10.83 9.96 -25.22
CA ASP A 175 9.72 9.15 -25.72
C ASP A 175 10.30 7.95 -26.47
N LEU A 176 10.37 6.77 -25.82
CA LEU A 176 10.92 5.54 -26.41
C LEU A 176 9.95 4.91 -27.43
N SER A 177 8.67 5.13 -27.24
CA SER A 177 7.59 4.71 -28.15
C SER A 177 6.33 5.53 -27.88
N ASP A 178 5.26 5.28 -28.63
CA ASP A 178 3.95 5.91 -28.41
C ASP A 178 3.37 5.68 -27.02
N ASP A 179 3.84 4.63 -26.32
CA ASP A 179 3.32 4.21 -25.02
C ASP A 179 4.34 4.26 -23.88
N ILE A 180 5.63 4.51 -24.16
CA ILE A 180 6.67 4.49 -23.12
C ILE A 180 7.47 5.78 -23.15
N VAL A 181 7.47 6.47 -22.00
CA VAL A 181 8.25 7.69 -21.76
C VAL A 181 9.20 7.45 -20.59
N VAL A 182 10.46 7.81 -20.75
CA VAL A 182 11.45 7.82 -19.66
C VAL A 182 11.65 9.25 -19.19
N PHE A 183 11.46 9.47 -17.90
CA PHE A 183 11.72 10.74 -17.23
C PHE A 183 13.00 10.65 -16.42
N GLY A 184 13.80 11.73 -16.46
CA GLY A 184 14.90 11.93 -15.53
C GLY A 184 14.57 13.13 -14.63
N VAL A 185 14.76 12.96 -13.31
CA VAL A 185 14.41 13.97 -12.32
C VAL A 185 15.57 14.26 -11.38
N ARG A 186 15.65 15.48 -10.90
CA ARG A 186 16.64 15.96 -9.93
C ARG A 186 15.94 16.67 -8.78
N GLY A 187 16.40 16.46 -7.54
CA GLY A 187 15.87 17.17 -6.37
C GLY A 187 16.06 18.67 -6.48
N LYS A 188 15.06 19.43 -6.04
CA LYS A 188 15.09 20.90 -6.09
C LYS A 188 15.78 21.53 -4.88
N ALA A 189 15.46 21.05 -3.68
CA ALA A 189 15.98 21.59 -2.43
C ALA A 189 17.19 20.82 -1.92
N GLU A 190 17.26 19.54 -2.24
CA GLU A 190 18.30 18.63 -1.77
C GLU A 190 18.64 17.61 -2.85
N GLU A 191 19.81 17.00 -2.76
CA GLU A 191 20.19 15.90 -3.63
C GLU A 191 19.33 14.66 -3.30
N LEU A 192 18.77 14.04 -4.36
CA LEU A 192 18.02 12.82 -4.18
C LEU A 192 18.94 11.65 -3.78
N PRO A 193 18.50 10.75 -2.92
CA PRO A 193 19.30 9.60 -2.54
C PRO A 193 19.60 8.73 -3.75
N GLY A 194 20.76 8.08 -3.73
CA GLY A 194 21.08 7.04 -4.70
C GLY A 194 20.10 5.86 -4.59
N PHE A 195 20.10 5.01 -5.61
CA PHE A 195 19.25 3.82 -5.63
C PHE A 195 20.03 2.54 -5.92
N THR A 196 19.46 1.42 -5.53
CA THR A 196 19.95 0.08 -5.90
C THR A 196 19.07 -0.49 -7.01
N PRO A 197 19.61 -1.19 -8.02
CA PRO A 197 18.84 -1.85 -9.06
C PRO A 197 17.72 -2.72 -8.47
N GLY A 198 16.50 -2.58 -9.00
CA GLY A 198 15.30 -3.22 -8.50
C GLY A 198 14.42 -2.33 -7.60
N GLN A 199 14.91 -1.18 -7.17
CA GLN A 199 14.09 -0.20 -6.44
C GLN A 199 13.14 0.56 -7.38
N TYR A 200 12.13 1.18 -6.78
CA TYR A 200 11.13 2.01 -7.44
C TYR A 200 11.00 3.36 -6.75
N ILE A 201 10.40 4.30 -7.44
CA ILE A 201 10.05 5.63 -6.96
C ILE A 201 8.53 5.78 -6.93
N SER A 202 7.99 6.45 -5.92
CA SER A 202 6.59 6.89 -5.91
C SER A 202 6.50 8.27 -6.54
N VAL A 203 5.67 8.43 -7.56
CA VAL A 203 5.40 9.71 -8.21
C VAL A 203 3.97 10.12 -7.89
N ARG A 204 3.80 11.31 -7.31
CA ARG A 204 2.51 11.89 -6.95
C ARG A 204 2.12 12.98 -7.91
N GLN A 205 0.87 12.94 -8.38
CA GLN A 205 0.31 13.92 -9.32
C GLN A 205 -1.02 14.44 -8.81
N THR A 206 -1.22 15.76 -8.88
CA THR A 206 -2.51 16.38 -8.62
C THR A 206 -3.39 16.24 -9.85
N MET A 207 -4.55 15.63 -9.69
CA MET A 207 -5.54 15.42 -10.75
C MET A 207 -6.42 16.65 -10.92
N ALA A 208 -7.19 16.73 -12.01
CA ALA A 208 -8.07 17.86 -12.32
C ALA A 208 -9.16 18.11 -11.24
N ASP A 209 -9.53 17.09 -10.49
CA ASP A 209 -10.47 17.16 -9.38
C ASP A 209 -9.83 17.53 -8.03
N GLY A 210 -8.53 17.83 -8.04
CA GLY A 210 -7.75 18.19 -6.86
C GLY A 210 -7.20 16.99 -6.07
N ALA A 211 -7.56 15.76 -6.40
CA ALA A 211 -7.02 14.57 -5.74
C ALA A 211 -5.54 14.38 -6.07
N ARG A 212 -4.75 13.93 -5.08
CA ARG A 212 -3.33 13.64 -5.25
C ARG A 212 -3.14 12.14 -5.42
N GLN A 213 -3.03 11.70 -6.64
CA GLN A 213 -2.85 10.29 -6.95
C GLN A 213 -1.38 9.94 -7.13
N LEU A 214 -0.97 8.82 -6.57
CA LEU A 214 0.41 8.32 -6.67
C LEU A 214 0.50 6.99 -7.42
N ARG A 215 1.63 6.80 -8.11
CA ARG A 215 2.00 5.52 -8.74
C ARG A 215 3.47 5.24 -8.52
N GLN A 216 3.80 3.98 -8.53
CA GLN A 216 5.16 3.51 -8.39
C GLN A 216 5.71 3.11 -9.74
N TYR A 217 6.94 3.56 -10.01
CA TYR A 217 7.67 3.29 -11.23
C TYR A 217 9.05 2.75 -10.89
N SER A 218 9.45 1.66 -11.55
CA SER A 218 10.80 1.12 -11.38
C SER A 218 11.84 2.14 -11.81
N LEU A 219 12.88 2.29 -10.98
CA LEU A 219 14.03 3.09 -11.34
C LEU A 219 14.86 2.39 -12.41
N VAL A 220 15.33 3.15 -13.39
CA VAL A 220 16.12 2.69 -14.53
C VAL A 220 17.38 3.55 -14.65
N GLY A 221 18.36 3.08 -15.41
CA GLY A 221 19.61 3.81 -15.62
C GLY A 221 20.71 3.38 -14.65
N VAL A 222 21.72 4.23 -14.51
CA VAL A 222 22.91 3.96 -13.68
C VAL A 222 22.80 4.74 -12.38
N PRO A 223 22.93 4.08 -11.21
CA PRO A 223 22.96 4.77 -9.93
C PRO A 223 24.13 5.76 -9.82
N GLY A 224 23.89 6.92 -9.20
CA GLY A 224 24.95 7.84 -8.77
C GLY A 224 25.29 8.97 -9.76
N ASP A 225 24.47 9.21 -10.79
CA ASP A 225 24.64 10.35 -11.71
C ASP A 225 23.89 11.62 -11.26
N GLY A 226 23.29 11.60 -10.07
CA GLY A 226 22.52 12.73 -9.50
C GLY A 226 21.15 12.93 -10.16
N VAL A 227 20.74 12.02 -11.05
CA VAL A 227 19.44 12.02 -11.72
C VAL A 227 18.77 10.67 -11.53
N LEU A 228 17.60 10.66 -10.93
CA LEU A 228 16.77 9.46 -10.89
C LEU A 228 15.98 9.34 -12.19
N LYS A 229 16.05 8.18 -12.83
CA LYS A 229 15.29 7.89 -14.05
C LYS A 229 14.24 6.83 -13.81
N PHE A 230 13.06 7.02 -14.38
CA PHE A 230 11.97 6.04 -14.32
C PHE A 230 11.20 6.00 -15.63
N ALA A 231 10.70 4.82 -15.97
CA ALA A 231 9.92 4.62 -17.18
C ALA A 231 8.43 4.56 -16.86
N VAL A 232 7.65 5.33 -17.60
CA VAL A 232 6.20 5.37 -17.50
C VAL A 232 5.60 4.70 -18.75
N ARG A 233 4.81 3.67 -18.52
CA ARG A 233 3.97 3.09 -19.58
C ARG A 233 2.60 3.76 -19.57
N ARG A 234 2.22 4.36 -20.68
CA ARG A 234 0.87 4.88 -20.91
C ARG A 234 -0.15 3.75 -20.85
N VAL A 235 -1.12 3.87 -19.98
CA VAL A 235 -2.23 2.89 -19.89
C VAL A 235 -3.43 3.44 -20.66
N ARG A 236 -3.64 2.94 -21.87
CA ARG A 236 -4.82 3.31 -22.67
C ARG A 236 -6.07 2.64 -22.12
N ALA A 237 -7.24 3.20 -22.42
CA ALA A 237 -8.50 2.51 -22.14
C ALA A 237 -8.58 1.20 -22.94
N ASP A 238 -9.14 0.18 -22.33
CA ASP A 238 -9.48 -1.08 -23.00
C ASP A 238 -11.01 -1.19 -23.09
N GLU A 239 -11.55 -0.90 -24.25
CA GLU A 239 -13.00 -0.92 -24.49
C GLU A 239 -13.58 -2.33 -24.40
N VAL A 240 -12.80 -3.35 -24.75
CA VAL A 240 -13.23 -4.75 -24.71
C VAL A 240 -13.31 -5.27 -23.29
N ALA A 241 -12.32 -4.93 -22.47
CA ALA A 241 -12.28 -5.27 -21.05
C ALA A 241 -13.04 -4.27 -20.16
N HIS A 242 -13.60 -3.20 -20.74
CA HIS A 242 -14.23 -2.09 -20.00
C HIS A 242 -13.32 -1.45 -18.93
N LEU A 243 -12.01 -1.38 -19.20
CA LEU A 243 -11.05 -0.77 -18.31
C LEU A 243 -10.79 0.69 -18.72
N PRO A 244 -10.86 1.64 -17.78
CA PRO A 244 -10.57 3.04 -18.06
C PRO A 244 -9.08 3.25 -18.33
N ALA A 245 -8.75 4.35 -19.00
CA ALA A 245 -7.37 4.82 -19.12
C ALA A 245 -6.75 5.09 -17.76
N GLY A 246 -5.44 4.91 -17.66
CA GLY A 246 -4.70 5.19 -16.43
C GLY A 246 -4.60 6.69 -16.15
N GLU A 247 -5.05 7.15 -15.00
CA GLU A 247 -5.08 8.58 -14.67
C GLU A 247 -3.66 9.18 -14.63
N VAL A 248 -2.79 8.67 -13.76
CA VAL A 248 -1.44 9.22 -13.53
C VAL A 248 -0.52 8.98 -14.72
N SER A 249 -0.53 7.79 -15.32
CA SER A 249 0.35 7.47 -16.43
C SER A 249 0.07 8.34 -17.67
N ASN A 250 -1.22 8.60 -17.97
CA ASN A 250 -1.56 9.48 -19.08
C ASN A 250 -1.20 10.93 -18.76
N LYS A 251 -1.50 11.42 -17.56
CA LYS A 251 -1.10 12.77 -17.13
C LYS A 251 0.41 12.97 -17.25
N LEU A 252 1.21 12.03 -16.77
CA LEU A 252 2.68 12.11 -16.92
C LEU A 252 3.09 12.15 -18.39
N CYS A 253 2.54 11.28 -19.23
CA CYS A 253 2.90 11.22 -20.64
C CYS A 253 2.41 12.43 -21.47
N ASP A 254 1.27 13.03 -21.09
CA ASP A 254 0.65 14.10 -21.88
C ASP A 254 1.05 15.49 -21.41
N ASP A 255 1.13 15.71 -20.09
CA ASP A 255 1.19 17.05 -19.52
C ASP A 255 2.56 17.40 -18.90
N VAL A 256 3.44 16.40 -18.65
CA VAL A 256 4.72 16.64 -17.95
C VAL A 256 5.89 16.76 -18.94
N HIS A 257 6.62 17.87 -18.85
CA HIS A 257 7.70 18.25 -19.76
C HIS A 257 8.99 18.57 -18.98
N VAL A 258 10.09 18.71 -19.68
CA VAL A 258 11.37 19.18 -19.10
C VAL A 258 11.19 20.58 -18.55
N GLY A 259 11.63 20.80 -17.32
CA GLY A 259 11.47 22.03 -16.55
C GLY A 259 10.26 22.03 -15.60
N ASP A 260 9.36 21.05 -15.71
CA ASP A 260 8.22 20.94 -14.80
C ASP A 260 8.63 20.36 -13.45
N ASP A 261 7.86 20.71 -12.43
CA ASP A 261 8.00 20.17 -11.08
C ASP A 261 7.08 18.97 -10.88
N ILE A 262 7.60 17.93 -10.25
CA ILE A 262 6.82 16.77 -9.80
C ILE A 262 7.15 16.43 -8.35
N GLU A 263 6.26 15.74 -7.67
CA GLU A 263 6.51 15.18 -6.34
C GLU A 263 6.87 13.70 -6.46
N ILE A 264 7.99 13.34 -5.81
CA ILE A 264 8.51 11.97 -5.80
C ILE A 264 8.80 11.52 -4.37
#